data_8712dac6134624108f6a8bedeb8a6cae
#
_entry.id   8712dac6134624108f6a8bedeb8a6cae
#
_cell.length_a   1.000
_cell.length_b   1.000
_cell.length_c   1.000
_cell.angle_alpha   90.00
_cell.angle_beta   90.00
_cell.angle_gamma   90.00
#
_symmetry.space_group_name_H-M   'P 1'
#
loop_
_entity.id
_entity.type
_entity.pdbx_description
1 polymer ?
#
loop_
_entity_poly.entity_id
_entity_poly.type
_entity_poly.pdbx_seq_one_letter_code
_entity_poly.pdbx_strand_id
1 'polypeptide(L)'
;DAAFLGELALDGSLRPVSGVLPMALAAAADGIRSLYVPAENAAEAAEAGGDAMQVYPARTAREVVDALWGLVPLSPAAPIPFDPASGWNAAPDFADVMGQPLARRAMVLAAAGGHNVLLIGAPGTGKSMLAKRLPGILPPLTREEAVETTKIYSIAGQLPKGRGLISARPFRSPHHSASAAALAGGGTTFRPGECSLADC
;
A
#
# COMPACT_ATOMS: atom_id res chain seq x y z
N ASP A 1 -14.88 -18.80 -15.79
CA ASP A 1 -13.96 -17.65 -15.75
C ASP A 1 -14.04 -16.89 -14.43
N ALA A 2 -13.99 -17.60 -13.27
CA ALA A 2 -14.03 -17.02 -11.94
C ALA A 2 -12.83 -17.47 -11.11
N ALA A 3 -12.30 -16.57 -10.26
CA ALA A 3 -11.28 -16.86 -9.27
C ALA A 3 -11.76 -16.53 -7.86
N PHE A 4 -11.16 -17.18 -6.87
CA PHE A 4 -11.52 -17.06 -5.47
C PHE A 4 -10.25 -16.83 -4.65
N LEU A 5 -10.25 -15.78 -3.82
CA LEU A 5 -9.17 -15.49 -2.88
C LEU A 5 -9.77 -15.38 -1.47
N GLY A 6 -9.02 -15.83 -0.47
CA GLY A 6 -9.43 -15.73 0.92
C GLY A 6 -9.09 -16.98 1.72
N GLU A 7 -9.21 -16.88 3.03
CA GLU A 7 -9.10 -18.01 3.96
C GLU A 7 -10.50 -18.42 4.43
N LEU A 8 -10.85 -19.69 4.26
CA LEU A 8 -12.10 -20.24 4.73
C LEU A 8 -11.95 -20.74 6.17
N ALA A 9 -12.70 -20.14 7.10
CA ALA A 9 -12.77 -20.59 8.48
C ALA A 9 -13.76 -21.76 8.65
N LEU A 10 -13.61 -22.50 9.74
CA LEU A 10 -14.45 -23.68 10.03
C LEU A 10 -15.94 -23.35 10.19
N ASP A 11 -16.27 -22.12 10.56
CA ASP A 11 -17.64 -21.62 10.68
C ASP A 11 -18.24 -21.16 9.35
N GLY A 12 -17.48 -21.29 8.25
CA GLY A 12 -17.88 -20.85 6.91
C GLY A 12 -17.65 -19.36 6.64
N SER A 13 -17.06 -18.61 7.56
CA SER A 13 -16.67 -17.21 7.32
C SER A 13 -15.44 -17.11 6.44
N LEU A 14 -15.36 -16.05 5.63
CA LEU A 14 -14.20 -15.71 4.82
C LEU A 14 -13.33 -14.69 5.55
N ARG A 15 -12.06 -15.06 5.75
CA ARG A 15 -11.06 -14.22 6.40
C ARG A 15 -10.16 -13.54 5.38
N PRO A 16 -9.76 -12.29 5.64
CA PRO A 16 -8.86 -11.56 4.76
C PRO A 16 -7.48 -12.22 4.68
N VAL A 17 -6.86 -12.10 3.51
CA VAL A 17 -5.50 -12.56 3.24
C VAL A 17 -4.63 -11.40 2.79
N SER A 18 -3.30 -11.54 2.92
CA SER A 18 -2.34 -10.56 2.43
C SER A 18 -2.03 -10.76 0.96
N GLY A 19 -1.65 -9.71 0.25
CA GLY A 19 -1.23 -9.78 -1.15
C GLY A 19 -2.38 -9.88 -2.15
N VAL A 20 -3.57 -9.42 -1.80
CA VAL A 20 -4.73 -9.55 -2.69
C VAL A 20 -4.60 -8.66 -3.92
N LEU A 21 -4.07 -7.45 -3.81
CA LEU A 21 -3.89 -6.57 -4.99
C LEU A 21 -3.01 -7.20 -6.08
N PRO A 22 -1.78 -7.69 -5.81
CA PRO A 22 -0.98 -8.34 -6.84
C PRO A 22 -1.62 -9.63 -7.39
N MET A 23 -2.35 -10.40 -6.56
CA MET A 23 -3.08 -11.58 -7.03
C MET A 23 -4.25 -11.20 -7.94
N ALA A 24 -4.98 -10.14 -7.61
CA ALA A 24 -6.08 -9.62 -8.43
C ALA A 24 -5.58 -9.05 -9.76
N LEU A 25 -4.44 -8.33 -9.77
CA LEU A 25 -3.80 -7.86 -11.00
C LEU A 25 -3.37 -9.02 -11.91
N ALA A 26 -2.80 -10.09 -11.33
CA ALA A 26 -2.45 -11.30 -12.08
C ALA A 26 -3.70 -11.97 -12.66
N ALA A 27 -4.76 -12.13 -11.87
CA ALA A 27 -6.02 -12.71 -12.33
C ALA A 27 -6.64 -11.91 -13.49
N ALA A 28 -6.60 -10.58 -13.40
CA ALA A 28 -7.07 -9.71 -14.49
C ALA A 28 -6.23 -9.87 -15.76
N ALA A 29 -4.90 -9.98 -15.63
CA ALA A 29 -3.98 -10.23 -16.75
C ALA A 29 -4.22 -11.61 -17.42
N ASP A 30 -4.61 -12.62 -16.62
CA ASP A 30 -4.98 -13.97 -17.11
C ASP A 30 -6.41 -14.03 -17.69
N GLY A 31 -7.13 -12.91 -17.77
CA GLY A 31 -8.47 -12.83 -18.37
C GLY A 31 -9.60 -13.35 -17.48
N ILE A 32 -9.39 -13.45 -16.18
CA ILE A 32 -10.46 -13.74 -15.20
C ILE A 32 -11.45 -12.59 -15.17
N ARG A 33 -12.74 -12.90 -15.30
CA ARG A 33 -13.81 -11.87 -15.34
C ARG A 33 -14.51 -11.63 -14.01
N SER A 34 -14.46 -12.60 -13.10
CA SER A 34 -15.10 -12.50 -11.80
C SER A 34 -14.14 -12.95 -10.71
N LEU A 35 -13.87 -12.08 -9.76
CA LEU A 35 -13.01 -12.36 -8.62
C LEU A 35 -13.81 -12.24 -7.32
N TYR A 36 -13.90 -13.32 -6.55
CA TYR A 36 -14.57 -13.35 -5.24
C TYR A 36 -13.52 -13.22 -4.15
N VAL A 37 -13.71 -12.26 -3.24
CA VAL A 37 -12.74 -11.93 -2.18
C VAL A 37 -13.45 -11.70 -0.84
N PRO A 38 -12.75 -11.87 0.29
CA PRO A 38 -13.28 -11.43 1.57
C PRO A 38 -13.65 -9.94 1.54
N ALA A 39 -14.74 -9.57 2.19
CA ALA A 39 -15.24 -8.19 2.16
C ALA A 39 -14.20 -7.15 2.61
N GLU A 40 -13.27 -7.54 3.51
CA GLU A 40 -12.19 -6.67 3.98
C GLU A 40 -11.11 -6.41 2.93
N ASN A 41 -10.94 -7.31 1.96
CA ASN A 41 -9.98 -7.16 0.85
C ASN A 41 -10.59 -6.49 -0.39
N ALA A 42 -11.91 -6.24 -0.40
CA ALA A 42 -12.60 -5.79 -1.60
C ALA A 42 -12.09 -4.46 -2.15
N ALA A 43 -11.73 -3.52 -1.27
CA ALA A 43 -11.24 -2.20 -1.66
C ALA A 43 -9.91 -2.27 -2.44
N GLU A 44 -8.95 -3.06 -1.96
CA GLU A 44 -7.68 -3.25 -2.65
C GLU A 44 -7.82 -4.08 -3.94
N ALA A 45 -8.67 -5.12 -3.91
CA ALA A 45 -8.92 -5.96 -5.09
C ALA A 45 -9.60 -5.19 -6.23
N ALA A 46 -10.53 -4.29 -5.90
CA ALA A 46 -11.24 -3.48 -6.87
C ALA A 46 -10.33 -2.56 -7.68
N GLU A 47 -9.16 -2.18 -7.14
CA GLU A 47 -8.17 -1.39 -7.87
C GLU A 47 -7.56 -2.12 -9.08
N ALA A 48 -7.60 -3.47 -9.07
CA ALA A 48 -7.16 -4.30 -10.18
C ALA A 48 -8.26 -4.57 -11.23
N GLY A 49 -9.54 -4.37 -10.86
CA GLY A 49 -10.67 -4.81 -11.67
C GLY A 49 -10.85 -4.00 -12.94
N GLY A 50 -11.21 -2.75 -12.84
CA GLY A 50 -11.59 -1.93 -14.01
C GLY A 50 -12.75 -2.52 -14.80
N ASP A 51 -12.75 -2.30 -16.12
CA ASP A 51 -13.79 -2.82 -17.02
C ASP A 51 -13.62 -4.31 -17.35
N ALA A 52 -12.43 -4.89 -17.11
CA ALA A 52 -12.09 -6.24 -17.52
C ALA A 52 -12.51 -7.30 -16.49
N MET A 53 -12.47 -6.99 -15.21
CA MET A 53 -12.74 -7.94 -14.12
C MET A 53 -13.61 -7.29 -13.05
N GLN A 54 -14.70 -7.97 -12.65
CA GLN A 54 -15.54 -7.55 -11.54
C GLN A 54 -15.13 -8.26 -10.24
N VAL A 55 -15.04 -7.49 -9.16
CA VAL A 55 -14.65 -7.98 -7.82
C VAL A 55 -15.88 -8.07 -6.94
N TYR A 56 -16.17 -9.25 -6.42
CA TYR A 56 -17.33 -9.52 -5.59
C TYR A 56 -16.91 -9.76 -4.13
N PRO A 57 -17.25 -8.83 -3.21
CA PRO A 57 -17.01 -9.02 -1.79
C PRO A 57 -17.98 -10.04 -1.19
N ALA A 58 -17.46 -10.97 -0.39
CA ALA A 58 -18.26 -11.90 0.39
C ALA A 58 -17.74 -12.04 1.82
N ARG A 59 -18.63 -12.30 2.76
CA ARG A 59 -18.30 -12.55 4.17
C ARG A 59 -18.28 -14.02 4.51
N THR A 60 -19.01 -14.83 3.75
CA THR A 60 -19.15 -16.27 3.98
C THR A 60 -19.06 -17.03 2.65
N ALA A 61 -18.63 -18.30 2.73
CA ALA A 61 -18.64 -19.20 1.58
C ALA A 61 -20.09 -19.42 1.06
N ARG A 62 -21.08 -19.35 1.93
CA ARG A 62 -22.48 -19.48 1.56
C ARG A 62 -22.92 -18.37 0.61
N GLU A 63 -22.54 -17.13 0.88
CA GLU A 63 -22.83 -15.99 -0.02
C GLU A 63 -22.26 -16.21 -1.42
N VAL A 64 -21.02 -16.74 -1.50
CA VAL A 64 -20.39 -17.05 -2.79
C VAL A 64 -21.16 -18.14 -3.53
N VAL A 65 -21.54 -19.23 -2.84
CA VAL A 65 -22.30 -20.33 -3.45
C VAL A 65 -23.67 -19.86 -3.92
N ASP A 66 -24.39 -19.10 -3.10
CA ASP A 66 -25.72 -18.58 -3.45
C ASP A 66 -25.63 -17.62 -4.66
N ALA A 67 -24.57 -16.83 -4.77
CA ALA A 67 -24.32 -15.97 -5.92
C ALA A 67 -24.01 -16.77 -7.20
N LEU A 68 -23.18 -17.82 -7.09
CA LEU A 68 -22.84 -18.68 -8.24
C LEU A 68 -24.05 -19.47 -8.76
N TRP A 69 -24.98 -19.82 -7.89
CA TRP A 69 -26.22 -20.49 -8.26
C TRP A 69 -27.32 -19.53 -8.70
N GLY A 70 -27.04 -18.21 -8.69
CA GLY A 70 -28.02 -17.19 -9.08
C GLY A 70 -29.16 -17.00 -8.07
N LEU A 71 -28.99 -17.48 -6.83
CA LEU A 71 -30.02 -17.36 -5.79
C LEU A 71 -30.02 -15.97 -5.15
N VAL A 72 -28.84 -15.45 -4.83
CA VAL A 72 -28.66 -14.12 -4.24
C VAL A 72 -27.48 -13.44 -4.95
N PRO A 73 -27.71 -12.41 -5.76
CA PRO A 73 -26.60 -11.73 -6.45
C PRO A 73 -25.76 -10.92 -5.48
N LEU A 74 -24.43 -10.96 -5.67
CA LEU A 74 -23.50 -10.05 -5.01
C LEU A 74 -23.32 -8.80 -5.86
N SER A 75 -23.22 -7.65 -5.19
CA SER A 75 -22.89 -6.39 -5.87
C SER A 75 -21.38 -6.28 -6.03
N PRO A 76 -20.87 -5.93 -7.23
CA PRO A 76 -19.45 -5.73 -7.42
C PRO A 76 -18.93 -4.53 -6.62
N ALA A 77 -17.72 -4.64 -6.11
CA ALA A 77 -17.01 -3.53 -5.46
C ALA A 77 -16.50 -2.56 -6.52
N ALA A 78 -16.69 -1.27 -6.27
CA ALA A 78 -16.08 -0.22 -7.09
C ALA A 78 -14.71 0.18 -6.53
N PRO A 79 -13.73 0.53 -7.39
CA PRO A 79 -12.47 1.08 -6.94
C PRO A 79 -12.69 2.40 -6.19
N ILE A 80 -11.85 2.67 -5.19
CA ILE A 80 -11.89 3.93 -4.46
C ILE A 80 -11.19 4.99 -5.32
N PRO A 81 -11.79 6.16 -5.57
CA PRO A 81 -11.15 7.22 -6.33
C PRO A 81 -9.77 7.56 -5.76
N PHE A 82 -8.74 7.45 -6.58
CA PHE A 82 -7.38 7.80 -6.19
C PHE A 82 -7.21 9.32 -6.20
N ASP A 83 -6.92 9.90 -5.02
CA ASP A 83 -6.58 11.31 -4.87
C ASP A 83 -5.12 11.45 -4.40
N PRO A 84 -4.19 11.79 -5.31
CA PRO A 84 -2.78 11.96 -4.96
C PRO A 84 -2.54 13.12 -3.96
N ALA A 85 -3.42 14.13 -3.93
CA ALA A 85 -3.29 15.27 -3.02
C ALA A 85 -3.61 14.90 -1.58
N SER A 86 -4.49 13.92 -1.36
CA SER A 86 -4.90 13.52 0.00
C SER A 86 -3.74 13.01 0.85
N GLY A 87 -2.86 12.22 0.27
CA GLY A 87 -1.66 11.69 0.92
C GLY A 87 -0.59 12.77 1.15
N TRP A 88 -0.40 13.63 0.18
CA TRP A 88 0.57 14.73 0.24
C TRP A 88 0.17 15.76 1.31
N ASN A 89 -1.09 16.15 1.38
CA ASN A 89 -1.62 17.07 2.38
C ASN A 89 -1.56 16.51 3.82
N ALA A 90 -1.48 15.20 3.98
CA ALA A 90 -1.34 14.55 5.28
C ALA A 90 0.12 14.47 5.78
N ALA A 91 1.11 14.73 4.91
CA ALA A 91 2.52 14.73 5.28
C ALA A 91 2.85 15.93 6.17
N PRO A 92 3.78 15.80 7.15
CA PRO A 92 4.25 16.93 7.93
C PRO A 92 4.89 17.99 7.02
N ASP A 93 4.48 19.26 7.20
CA ASP A 93 4.96 20.36 6.37
C ASP A 93 6.42 20.72 6.69
N PHE A 94 7.18 20.93 5.64
CA PHE A 94 8.57 21.41 5.74
C PHE A 94 8.65 22.87 6.22
N ALA A 95 7.57 23.62 6.09
CA ALA A 95 7.44 24.98 6.62
C ALA A 95 7.55 25.03 8.15
N ASP A 96 7.19 23.95 8.85
CA ASP A 96 7.33 23.84 10.31
C ASP A 96 8.79 23.85 10.80
N VAL A 97 9.74 23.65 9.89
CA VAL A 97 11.17 23.62 10.25
C VAL A 97 11.67 25.04 10.44
N MET A 98 11.83 25.44 11.67
CA MET A 98 12.39 26.74 12.02
C MET A 98 13.92 26.74 11.96
N GLY A 99 14.51 27.79 11.38
CA GLY A 99 15.97 27.91 11.28
C GLY A 99 16.58 26.93 10.27
N GLN A 100 17.86 26.62 10.43
CA GLN A 100 18.67 25.69 9.62
C GLN A 100 18.57 25.90 8.08
N PRO A 101 18.80 27.10 7.57
CA PRO A 101 18.54 27.41 6.17
C PRO A 101 19.36 26.56 5.19
N LEU A 102 20.60 26.21 5.57
CA LEU A 102 21.47 25.36 4.76
C LEU A 102 20.93 23.93 4.65
N ALA A 103 20.53 23.32 5.78
CA ALA A 103 19.98 21.97 5.79
C ALA A 103 18.64 21.91 5.04
N ARG A 104 17.76 22.90 5.23
CA ARG A 104 16.50 23.03 4.47
C ARG A 104 16.74 23.09 2.98
N ARG A 105 17.67 23.93 2.54
CA ARG A 105 18.02 24.06 1.12
C ARG A 105 18.60 22.75 0.56
N ALA A 106 19.48 22.09 1.30
CA ALA A 106 20.05 20.79 0.90
C ALA A 106 18.94 19.72 0.73
N MET A 107 17.97 19.65 1.65
CA MET A 107 16.85 18.73 1.54
C MET A 107 15.97 19.01 0.31
N VAL A 108 15.67 20.27 0.02
CA VAL A 108 14.90 20.66 -1.17
C VAL A 108 15.64 20.26 -2.47
N LEU A 109 16.95 20.51 -2.55
CA LEU A 109 17.77 20.12 -3.70
C LEU A 109 17.81 18.59 -3.85
N ALA A 110 17.94 17.87 -2.73
CA ALA A 110 17.93 16.41 -2.73
C ALA A 110 16.57 15.85 -3.18
N ALA A 111 15.48 16.42 -2.70
CA ALA A 111 14.13 16.02 -3.13
C ALA A 111 13.91 16.28 -4.64
N ALA A 112 14.33 17.44 -5.13
CA ALA A 112 14.18 17.80 -6.54
C ALA A 112 15.04 16.95 -7.48
N GLY A 113 16.20 16.50 -7.01
CA GLY A 113 17.14 15.71 -7.81
C GLY A 113 17.12 14.20 -7.54
N GLY A 114 16.26 13.70 -6.65
CA GLY A 114 16.26 12.28 -6.26
C GLY A 114 17.56 11.83 -5.59
N HIS A 115 18.23 12.73 -4.83
CA HIS A 115 19.52 12.45 -4.24
C HIS A 115 19.44 11.85 -2.84
N ASN A 116 20.36 10.96 -2.54
CA ASN A 116 20.57 10.48 -1.18
C ASN A 116 21.10 11.61 -0.28
N VAL A 117 20.66 11.62 0.99
CA VAL A 117 21.05 12.64 1.96
C VAL A 117 21.67 11.99 3.19
N LEU A 118 22.82 12.51 3.62
CA LEU A 118 23.44 12.16 4.90
C LEU A 118 23.37 13.37 5.85
N LEU A 119 22.63 13.22 6.96
CA LEU A 119 22.51 14.22 8.01
C LEU A 119 23.44 13.90 9.17
N ILE A 120 24.47 14.71 9.39
CA ILE A 120 25.44 14.56 10.47
C ILE A 120 25.27 15.70 11.48
N GLY A 121 25.36 15.41 12.76
CA GLY A 121 25.25 16.41 13.83
C GLY A 121 24.96 15.78 15.18
N ALA A 122 25.08 16.57 16.25
CA ALA A 122 24.85 16.15 17.63
C ALA A 122 23.37 15.69 17.84
N PRO A 123 23.08 14.88 18.89
CA PRO A 123 21.72 14.60 19.31
C PRO A 123 20.91 15.89 19.52
N GLY A 124 19.62 15.88 19.20
CA GLY A 124 18.75 17.05 19.38
C GLY A 124 18.81 18.13 18.31
N THR A 125 19.71 18.04 17.28
CA THR A 125 19.85 19.05 16.24
C THR A 125 18.74 19.01 15.15
N GLY A 126 17.71 18.19 15.31
CA GLY A 126 16.56 18.17 14.39
C GLY A 126 16.71 17.27 13.15
N LYS A 127 17.76 16.43 13.04
CA LYS A 127 17.99 15.53 11.90
C LYS A 127 16.77 14.67 11.54
N SER A 128 16.23 13.96 12.54
CA SER A 128 15.06 13.09 12.38
C SER A 128 13.79 13.89 12.03
N MET A 129 13.69 15.13 12.51
CA MET A 129 12.59 16.02 12.19
C MET A 129 12.63 16.43 10.71
N LEU A 130 13.80 16.79 10.20
CA LEU A 130 14.02 17.09 8.78
C LEU A 130 13.72 15.87 7.90
N ALA A 131 14.26 14.69 8.26
CA ALA A 131 14.04 13.46 7.49
C ALA A 131 12.56 13.09 7.40
N LYS A 132 11.81 13.17 8.50
CA LYS A 132 10.37 12.85 8.52
C LYS A 132 9.51 13.77 7.65
N ARG A 133 10.02 14.95 7.30
CA ARG A 133 9.31 15.92 6.44
C ARG A 133 9.68 15.83 4.98
N LEU A 134 10.65 14.97 4.62
CA LEU A 134 11.05 14.77 3.23
C LEU A 134 9.85 14.37 2.34
N PRO A 135 8.94 13.46 2.73
CA PRO A 135 7.79 13.13 1.90
C PRO A 135 6.90 14.33 1.55
N GLY A 136 6.81 15.33 2.44
CA GLY A 136 5.99 16.54 2.22
C GLY A 136 6.56 17.52 1.18
N ILE A 137 7.80 17.37 0.77
CA ILE A 137 8.44 18.17 -0.30
C ILE A 137 8.70 17.38 -1.58
N LEU A 138 8.42 16.08 -1.59
CA LEU A 138 8.42 15.27 -2.80
C LEU A 138 7.10 15.48 -3.57
N PRO A 139 7.09 15.32 -4.90
CA PRO A 139 5.83 15.36 -5.65
C PRO A 139 4.87 14.27 -5.15
N PRO A 140 3.55 14.48 -5.25
CA PRO A 140 2.59 13.44 -4.92
C PRO A 140 2.83 12.18 -5.76
N LEU A 141 2.38 11.02 -5.26
CA LEU A 141 2.49 9.76 -6.00
C LEU A 141 1.67 9.82 -7.30
N THR A 142 2.22 9.30 -8.38
CA THR A 142 1.41 8.97 -9.56
C THR A 142 0.55 7.74 -9.26
N ARG A 143 -0.44 7.44 -10.11
CA ARG A 143 -1.25 6.23 -9.91
C ARG A 143 -0.41 4.96 -10.01
N GLU A 144 0.55 4.92 -10.93
CA GLU A 144 1.47 3.79 -11.12
C GLU A 144 2.34 3.57 -9.89
N GLU A 145 2.96 4.64 -9.38
CA GLU A 145 3.74 4.58 -8.12
C GLU A 145 2.85 4.11 -6.95
N ALA A 146 1.62 4.62 -6.85
CA ALA A 146 0.68 4.22 -5.80
C ALA A 146 0.31 2.73 -5.88
N VAL A 147 0.13 2.18 -7.08
CA VAL A 147 -0.13 0.74 -7.28
C VAL A 147 1.07 -0.09 -6.83
N GLU A 148 2.30 0.28 -7.23
CA GLU A 148 3.51 -0.44 -6.83
C GLU A 148 3.71 -0.40 -5.31
N THR A 149 3.59 0.77 -4.70
CA THR A 149 3.63 0.93 -3.24
C THR A 149 2.58 0.06 -2.56
N THR A 150 1.34 0.10 -3.04
CA THR A 150 0.23 -0.65 -2.45
C THR A 150 0.45 -2.15 -2.56
N LYS A 151 1.01 -2.67 -3.66
CA LYS A 151 1.38 -4.08 -3.83
C LYS A 151 2.35 -4.53 -2.73
N ILE A 152 3.39 -3.73 -2.46
CA ILE A 152 4.39 -4.05 -1.42
C ILE A 152 3.72 -4.10 -0.04
N TYR A 153 2.90 -3.12 0.30
CA TYR A 153 2.19 -3.06 1.58
C TYR A 153 1.14 -4.16 1.72
N SER A 154 0.46 -4.53 0.64
CA SER A 154 -0.48 -5.65 0.60
C SER A 154 0.23 -6.98 0.91
N ILE A 155 1.36 -7.27 0.23
CA ILE A 155 2.17 -8.48 0.48
C ILE A 155 2.71 -8.50 1.91
N ALA A 156 3.14 -7.35 2.44
CA ALA A 156 3.62 -7.22 3.81
C ALA A 156 2.52 -7.38 4.88
N GLY A 157 1.25 -7.38 4.47
CA GLY A 157 0.10 -7.38 5.39
C GLY A 157 -0.03 -6.08 6.19
N GLN A 158 0.50 -4.97 5.67
CA GLN A 158 0.51 -3.65 6.31
C GLN A 158 -0.45 -2.65 5.64
N LEU A 159 -1.22 -3.09 4.65
CA LEU A 159 -2.24 -2.24 4.04
C LEU A 159 -3.40 -2.03 5.03
N PRO A 160 -3.80 -0.78 5.33
CA PRO A 160 -4.94 -0.53 6.19
C PRO A 160 -6.23 -1.10 5.58
N LYS A 161 -7.05 -1.77 6.39
CA LYS A 161 -8.31 -2.37 5.95
C LYS A 161 -9.26 -1.35 5.34
N GLY A 162 -9.92 -1.75 4.26
CA GLY A 162 -10.91 -0.92 3.58
C GLY A 162 -10.34 0.27 2.83
N ARG A 163 -9.03 0.32 2.63
CA ARG A 163 -8.37 1.31 1.77
C ARG A 163 -8.09 0.72 0.40
N GLY A 164 -8.21 1.58 -0.63
CA GLY A 164 -7.71 1.32 -1.97
C GLY A 164 -6.20 1.57 -2.07
N LEU A 165 -5.78 2.40 -3.02
CA LEU A 165 -4.37 2.72 -3.20
C LEU A 165 -3.81 3.62 -2.08
N ILE A 166 -2.55 3.41 -1.75
CA ILE A 166 -1.77 4.30 -0.88
C ILE A 166 -1.49 5.58 -1.67
N SER A 167 -1.87 6.73 -1.11
CA SER A 167 -1.67 8.05 -1.72
C SER A 167 -0.52 8.84 -1.09
N ALA A 168 -0.07 8.45 0.10
CA ALA A 168 1.05 9.11 0.79
C ALA A 168 2.37 8.38 0.50
N ARG A 169 3.43 9.13 0.17
CA ARG A 169 4.78 8.56 0.09
C ARG A 169 5.17 7.97 1.43
N PRO A 170 5.58 6.70 1.47
CA PRO A 170 5.94 6.04 2.72
C PRO A 170 7.22 6.65 3.31
N PHE A 171 7.23 6.79 4.63
CA PHE A 171 8.43 7.12 5.39
C PHE A 171 8.70 6.01 6.40
N ARG A 172 9.87 5.37 6.29
CA ARG A 172 10.29 4.32 7.21
C ARG A 172 11.45 4.81 8.07
N SER A 173 11.42 4.43 9.32
CA SER A 173 12.47 4.81 10.29
C SER A 173 12.87 3.56 11.08
N PRO A 174 13.61 2.63 10.46
CA PRO A 174 14.04 1.41 11.12
C PRO A 174 14.93 1.73 12.32
N HIS A 175 14.84 0.89 13.36
CA HIS A 175 15.72 1.03 14.52
C HIS A 175 17.18 0.78 14.12
N HIS A 176 18.13 1.46 14.78
CA HIS A 176 19.56 1.32 14.47
C HIS A 176 20.11 -0.11 14.67
N SER A 177 19.41 -0.96 15.42
CA SER A 177 19.73 -2.38 15.60
C SER A 177 18.99 -3.31 14.63
N ALA A 178 18.31 -2.77 13.60
CA ALA A 178 17.62 -3.59 12.61
C ALA A 178 18.63 -4.51 11.90
N SER A 179 18.28 -5.80 11.77
CA SER A 179 19.13 -6.77 11.07
C SER A 179 19.13 -6.50 9.56
N ALA A 180 20.13 -7.01 8.85
CA ALA A 180 20.20 -6.95 7.39
C ALA A 180 18.94 -7.55 6.73
N ALA A 181 18.41 -8.65 7.29
CA ALA A 181 17.17 -9.27 6.82
C ALA A 181 15.94 -8.40 7.07
N ALA A 182 15.91 -7.63 8.18
CA ALA A 182 14.81 -6.67 8.41
C ALA A 182 14.86 -5.49 7.42
N LEU A 183 16.04 -5.08 7.00
CA LEU A 183 16.23 -3.98 6.04
C LEU A 183 15.97 -4.44 4.60
N ALA A 184 16.61 -5.51 4.16
CA ALA A 184 16.54 -6.00 2.78
C ALA A 184 15.32 -6.89 2.50
N GLY A 185 14.72 -7.45 3.53
CA GLY A 185 13.68 -8.47 3.39
C GLY A 185 14.26 -9.88 3.31
N GLY A 186 13.39 -10.88 3.16
CA GLY A 186 13.74 -12.29 3.13
C GLY A 186 13.37 -13.04 4.41
N GLY A 187 14.13 -14.05 4.78
CA GLY A 187 13.85 -14.95 5.89
C GLY A 187 13.13 -16.23 5.46
N THR A 188 12.69 -17.04 6.43
CA THR A 188 11.97 -18.30 6.16
C THR A 188 10.61 -18.09 5.51
N THR A 189 9.95 -16.99 5.81
CA THR A 189 8.78 -16.47 5.09
C THR A 189 9.22 -15.22 4.35
N PHE A 190 9.26 -15.28 3.02
CA PHE A 190 9.61 -14.12 2.19
C PHE A 190 8.70 -12.93 2.51
N ARG A 191 9.27 -11.92 3.19
CA ARG A 191 8.57 -10.68 3.48
C ARG A 191 9.39 -9.49 2.97
N PRO A 192 8.72 -8.44 2.45
CA PRO A 192 9.38 -7.19 2.10
C PRO A 192 10.10 -6.61 3.32
N GLY A 193 11.32 -6.10 3.13
CA GLY A 193 12.06 -5.40 4.15
C GLY A 193 11.71 -3.91 4.23
N GLU A 194 12.32 -3.21 5.20
CA GLU A 194 12.11 -1.78 5.38
C GLU A 194 12.51 -0.95 4.14
N CYS A 195 13.53 -1.40 3.39
CA CYS A 195 13.91 -0.75 2.13
C CYS A 195 12.80 -0.83 1.09
N SER A 196 12.21 -2.03 0.89
CA SER A 196 11.08 -2.20 -0.02
C SER A 196 9.83 -1.42 0.42
N LEU A 197 9.59 -1.33 1.74
CA LEU A 197 8.48 -0.56 2.30
C LEU A 197 8.69 0.97 2.22
N ALA A 198 9.91 1.42 1.99
CA ALA A 198 10.27 2.82 1.83
C ALA A 198 10.38 3.24 0.36
N ASP A 199 10.27 2.27 -0.55
CA ASP A 199 10.43 2.49 -1.98
C ASP A 199 9.23 3.26 -2.56
N CYS A 200 9.56 4.37 -3.25
CA CYS A 200 8.75 5.15 -4.22
C CYS A 200 9.35 6.51 -4.46
#